data_a854d623b8af025712bca5207b33ef37
#
_entry.id   a854d623b8af025712bca5207b33ef37
#
_cell.length_a   1.000
_cell.length_b   1.000
_cell.length_c   1.000
_cell.angle_alpha   90.00
_cell.angle_beta   90.00
_cell.angle_gamma   90.00
#
_symmetry.space_group_name_H-M   'P 1'
#
loop_
_entity.id
_entity.type
_entity.pdbx_description
1 polymer ?
#
loop_
_entity_poly.entity_id
_entity_poly.type
_entity_poly.pdbx_seq_one_letter_code
_entity_poly.pdbx_strand_id
1 'polypeptide(L)'
;MPEGPEIRIAADKIEKAVRDRPATEVFFAFDHLKPFEADLTGCKVTQVETRGKAMLTHFDNGLSVYSHNQLYGKWMVRKAHSLPDTNRQLRFAIHNAKKSALLYSASDIQILSSPSEIENHPFLSKLGPDVLSADLKPKALQILLKSKRHHRRRLSTLYLDQHFLAGIGNYLRSEILFVARLHPYLRPIDCTDKQLLKLAKASIEVTYQSYQYKGVTNDLDLANELKAKGATYQNYRYWVFGRVDQPCYVCGTPVVKEMVSSRRIYYCPHCQPAKG
;
A
#
# COMPACT_ATOMS: atom_id res chain seq x y z
N MET A 1 2.68 0.11 -9.22
CA MET A 1 1.69 0.84 -8.39
C MET A 1 2.13 0.67 -6.96
N PRO A 2 2.24 1.72 -6.18
CA PRO A 2 2.50 1.61 -4.74
C PRO A 2 1.33 0.90 -4.05
N GLU A 3 1.65 0.10 -3.04
CA GLU A 3 0.68 -0.59 -2.20
C GLU A 3 0.69 0.04 -0.79
N GLY A 4 -0.07 -0.48 0.15
CA GLY A 4 -0.19 0.10 1.49
C GLY A 4 1.15 0.48 2.16
N PRO A 5 2.16 -0.42 2.19
CA PRO A 5 3.47 -0.11 2.75
C PRO A 5 4.15 1.11 2.14
N GLU A 6 4.17 1.23 0.82
CA GLU A 6 4.80 2.36 0.14
C GLU A 6 4.05 3.67 0.40
N ILE A 7 2.71 3.62 0.49
CA ILE A 7 1.90 4.80 0.83
C ILE A 7 2.17 5.23 2.28
N ARG A 8 2.24 4.29 3.23
CA ARG A 8 2.56 4.57 4.63
C ARG A 8 3.96 5.15 4.78
N ILE A 9 4.97 4.57 4.13
CA ILE A 9 6.33 5.11 4.12
C ILE A 9 6.37 6.55 3.56
N ALA A 10 5.57 6.83 2.52
CA ALA A 10 5.47 8.19 1.99
C ALA A 10 4.80 9.13 2.99
N ALA A 11 3.69 8.71 3.62
CA ALA A 11 3.00 9.48 4.65
C ALA A 11 3.92 9.86 5.82
N ASP A 12 4.69 8.89 6.37
CA ASP A 12 5.64 9.14 7.45
C ASP A 12 6.71 10.17 7.07
N LYS A 13 7.21 10.12 5.83
CA LYS A 13 8.19 11.09 5.33
C LYS A 13 7.59 12.49 5.17
N ILE A 14 6.35 12.56 4.68
CA ILE A 14 5.63 13.82 4.52
C ILE A 14 5.34 14.40 5.90
N GLU A 15 4.77 13.62 6.81
CA GLU A 15 4.44 14.04 8.17
C GLU A 15 5.68 14.61 8.87
N LYS A 16 6.80 13.90 8.84
CA LYS A 16 8.08 14.39 9.39
C LYS A 16 8.54 15.71 8.77
N ALA A 17 8.21 15.97 7.51
CA ALA A 17 8.64 17.17 6.80
C ALA A 17 7.76 18.38 7.07
N VAL A 18 6.43 18.19 7.22
CA VAL A 18 5.48 19.32 7.22
C VAL A 18 4.66 19.46 8.51
N ARG A 19 4.55 18.40 9.36
CA ARG A 19 3.75 18.45 10.58
C ARG A 19 4.19 19.56 11.53
N ASP A 20 3.21 20.19 12.19
CA ASP A 20 3.34 21.23 13.21
C ASP A 20 4.09 22.49 12.73
N ARG A 21 4.23 22.66 11.41
CA ARG A 21 4.86 23.83 10.79
C ARG A 21 3.85 24.55 9.91
N PRO A 22 3.75 25.90 9.99
CA PRO A 22 2.89 26.64 9.07
C PRO A 22 3.29 26.39 7.62
N ALA A 23 2.31 26.11 6.78
CA ALA A 23 2.51 26.06 5.34
C ALA A 23 2.74 27.50 4.83
N THR A 24 3.93 27.80 4.31
CA THR A 24 4.22 29.12 3.74
C THR A 24 3.58 29.31 2.38
N GLU A 25 3.30 28.22 1.69
CA GLU A 25 2.62 28.16 0.41
C GLU A 25 2.00 26.77 0.22
N VAL A 26 0.79 26.74 -0.30
CA VAL A 26 0.12 25.53 -0.77
C VAL A 26 -0.20 25.71 -2.26
N PHE A 27 0.02 24.67 -3.06
CA PHE A 27 -0.21 24.71 -4.51
C PHE A 27 -1.08 23.54 -4.96
N PHE A 28 -2.06 23.82 -5.81
CA PHE A 28 -2.86 22.84 -6.53
C PHE A 28 -2.82 23.11 -8.04
N ALA A 29 -2.60 22.07 -8.84
CA ALA A 29 -2.61 22.18 -10.30
C ALA A 29 -4.03 22.18 -10.89
N PHE A 30 -5.04 21.77 -10.14
CA PHE A 30 -6.44 21.70 -10.60
C PHE A 30 -7.21 22.96 -10.24
N ASP A 31 -7.88 23.57 -11.21
CA ASP A 31 -8.55 24.87 -11.02
C ASP A 31 -9.60 24.84 -9.91
N HIS A 32 -10.36 23.74 -9.78
CA HIS A 32 -11.37 23.58 -8.73
C HIS A 32 -10.79 23.47 -7.32
N LEU A 33 -9.49 23.23 -7.17
CA LEU A 33 -8.79 23.17 -5.87
C LEU A 33 -8.01 24.46 -5.54
N LYS A 34 -7.75 25.32 -6.51
CA LYS A 34 -7.02 26.58 -6.33
C LYS A 34 -7.59 27.51 -5.24
N PRO A 35 -8.93 27.65 -5.10
CA PRO A 35 -9.49 28.48 -4.02
C PRO A 35 -8.99 28.09 -2.63
N PHE A 36 -8.73 26.81 -2.40
CA PHE A 36 -8.24 26.29 -1.10
C PHE A 36 -6.75 26.57 -0.82
N GLU A 37 -5.99 27.05 -1.80
CA GLU A 37 -4.57 27.42 -1.58
C GLU A 37 -4.45 28.51 -0.51
N ALA A 38 -5.32 29.53 -0.57
CA ALA A 38 -5.38 30.60 0.41
C ALA A 38 -5.82 30.09 1.79
N ASP A 39 -6.82 29.22 1.84
CA ASP A 39 -7.37 28.67 3.08
C ASP A 39 -6.37 27.78 3.83
N LEU A 40 -5.47 27.12 3.11
CA LEU A 40 -4.47 26.21 3.67
C LEU A 40 -3.10 26.89 3.93
N THR A 41 -2.83 28.02 3.26
CA THR A 41 -1.60 28.79 3.49
C THR A 41 -1.66 29.44 4.86
N GLY A 42 -0.59 29.32 5.65
CA GLY A 42 -0.53 29.73 7.05
C GLY A 42 -0.96 28.64 8.05
N CYS A 43 -1.77 27.67 7.61
CA CYS A 43 -2.21 26.57 8.47
C CYS A 43 -1.10 25.53 8.69
N LYS A 44 -1.22 24.75 9.77
CA LYS A 44 -0.30 23.65 10.10
C LYS A 44 -0.92 22.30 9.73
N VAL A 45 -0.10 21.43 9.17
CA VAL A 45 -0.46 20.02 9.08
C VAL A 45 -0.41 19.41 10.48
N THR A 46 -1.52 18.84 10.93
CA THR A 46 -1.64 18.19 12.25
C THR A 46 -1.30 16.71 12.19
N GLN A 47 -1.66 16.04 11.07
CA GLN A 47 -1.47 14.61 10.88
C GLN A 47 -1.43 14.25 9.39
N VAL A 48 -0.69 13.19 9.04
CA VAL A 48 -0.77 12.53 7.74
C VAL A 48 -1.18 11.07 7.94
N GLU A 49 -2.42 10.78 7.65
CA GLU A 49 -3.04 9.45 7.83
C GLU A 49 -3.05 8.67 6.52
N THR A 50 -3.01 7.33 6.61
CA THR A 50 -3.25 6.45 5.46
C THR A 50 -4.46 5.55 5.69
N ARG A 51 -5.28 5.37 4.67
CA ARG A 51 -6.37 4.39 4.65
C ARG A 51 -6.25 3.55 3.38
N GLY A 52 -5.74 2.34 3.53
CA GLY A 52 -5.37 1.48 2.41
C GLY A 52 -4.29 2.12 1.53
N LYS A 53 -4.67 2.55 0.34
CA LYS A 53 -3.77 3.21 -0.62
C LYS A 53 -4.04 4.69 -0.80
N ALA A 54 -4.94 5.25 -0.03
CA ALA A 54 -5.21 6.67 0.06
C ALA A 54 -4.40 7.32 1.19
N MET A 55 -4.21 8.63 1.08
CA MET A 55 -3.57 9.47 2.08
C MET A 55 -4.46 10.66 2.40
N LEU A 56 -4.59 10.97 3.67
CA LEU A 56 -5.28 12.13 4.20
C LEU A 56 -4.25 13.02 4.90
N THR A 57 -4.17 14.28 4.49
CA THR A 57 -3.34 15.30 5.13
C THR A 57 -4.25 16.27 5.83
N HIS A 58 -4.26 16.24 7.16
CA HIS A 58 -5.16 17.03 8.01
C HIS A 58 -4.49 18.35 8.40
N PHE A 59 -5.26 19.43 8.34
CA PHE A 59 -4.83 20.77 8.74
C PHE A 59 -5.56 21.26 10.00
N ASP A 60 -4.94 22.20 10.71
CA ASP A 60 -5.46 22.76 11.97
C ASP A 60 -6.70 23.65 11.81
N ASN A 61 -7.04 24.03 10.58
CA ASN A 61 -8.30 24.72 10.24
C ASN A 61 -9.48 23.76 9.98
N GLY A 62 -9.29 22.45 10.18
CA GLY A 62 -10.32 21.41 9.99
C GLY A 62 -10.41 20.84 8.56
N LEU A 63 -9.75 21.44 7.59
CA LEU A 63 -9.69 20.90 6.23
C LEU A 63 -8.74 19.69 6.15
N SER A 64 -9.07 18.78 5.26
CA SER A 64 -8.23 17.62 4.96
C SER A 64 -8.05 17.47 3.45
N VAL A 65 -6.83 17.24 3.02
CA VAL A 65 -6.53 16.93 1.62
C VAL A 65 -6.47 15.41 1.47
N TYR A 66 -7.47 14.84 0.79
CA TYR A 66 -7.45 13.47 0.31
C TYR A 66 -6.58 13.39 -0.94
N SER A 67 -5.75 12.35 -1.05
CA SER A 67 -5.00 12.04 -2.26
C SER A 67 -4.86 10.55 -2.47
N HIS A 68 -4.94 10.10 -3.74
CA HIS A 68 -4.69 8.72 -4.12
C HIS A 68 -3.67 8.67 -5.26
N ASN A 69 -2.55 7.96 -5.05
CA ASN A 69 -1.47 7.92 -6.02
C ASN A 69 -1.84 7.21 -7.33
N GLN A 70 -2.89 6.40 -7.32
CA GLN A 70 -3.29 5.60 -8.48
C GLN A 70 -2.10 4.82 -9.07
N LEU A 71 -1.88 4.89 -10.39
CA LEU A 71 -0.78 4.18 -11.05
C LEU A 71 0.52 5.00 -11.09
N TYR A 72 0.43 6.31 -11.24
CA TYR A 72 1.56 7.17 -11.58
C TYR A 72 1.93 8.18 -10.49
N GLY A 73 1.06 8.40 -9.51
CA GLY A 73 1.29 9.36 -8.44
C GLY A 73 2.55 9.04 -7.64
N LYS A 74 3.33 10.08 -7.33
CA LYS A 74 4.55 9.95 -6.55
C LYS A 74 4.75 11.15 -5.64
N TRP A 75 4.86 10.90 -4.34
CA TRP A 75 5.28 11.88 -3.37
C TRP A 75 6.79 12.03 -3.32
N MET A 76 7.26 13.25 -3.20
CA MET A 76 8.67 13.60 -3.02
C MET A 76 8.80 14.67 -1.94
N VAL A 77 9.78 14.50 -1.04
CA VAL A 77 10.14 15.52 -0.05
C VAL A 77 11.47 16.15 -0.46
N ARG A 78 11.53 17.50 -0.45
CA ARG A 78 12.70 18.29 -0.85
C ARG A 78 12.99 19.40 0.17
N LYS A 79 14.10 20.14 -0.02
CA LYS A 79 14.33 21.43 0.66
C LYS A 79 13.23 22.40 0.26
N ALA A 80 12.99 23.43 1.09
CA ALA A 80 11.98 24.45 0.82
C ALA A 80 12.09 25.00 -0.60
N HIS A 81 10.98 25.02 -1.32
CA HIS A 81 10.83 25.53 -2.69
C HIS A 81 11.77 24.89 -3.75
N SER A 82 12.48 23.79 -3.41
CA SER A 82 13.32 23.06 -4.37
C SER A 82 12.49 22.01 -5.09
N LEU A 83 12.40 22.11 -6.41
CA LEU A 83 11.73 21.14 -7.26
C LEU A 83 12.74 20.10 -7.77
N PRO A 84 12.36 18.80 -7.85
CA PRO A 84 13.21 17.79 -8.47
C PRO A 84 13.23 17.96 -9.99
N ASP A 85 14.34 17.60 -10.62
CA ASP A 85 14.39 17.41 -12.07
C ASP A 85 13.58 16.16 -12.44
N THR A 86 12.43 16.36 -13.11
CA THR A 86 11.50 15.29 -13.48
C THR A 86 10.53 15.76 -14.56
N ASN A 87 10.19 14.85 -15.48
CA ASN A 87 9.14 15.06 -16.50
C ASN A 87 7.72 14.88 -15.93
N ARG A 88 7.55 14.67 -14.61
CA ARG A 88 6.24 14.51 -13.97
C ARG A 88 5.60 15.86 -13.72
N GLN A 89 4.29 15.92 -13.86
CA GLN A 89 3.52 17.12 -13.54
C GLN A 89 3.27 17.21 -12.04
N LEU A 90 3.64 18.34 -11.42
CA LEU A 90 3.27 18.65 -10.04
C LEU A 90 1.74 18.83 -9.97
N ARG A 91 1.12 18.23 -8.96
CA ARG A 91 -0.34 18.26 -8.77
C ARG A 91 -0.76 18.90 -7.46
N PHE A 92 0.03 18.70 -6.42
CA PHE A 92 -0.20 19.28 -5.10
C PHE A 92 1.15 19.48 -4.41
N ALA A 93 1.30 20.59 -3.71
CA ALA A 93 2.48 20.87 -2.91
C ALA A 93 2.12 21.55 -1.60
N ILE A 94 2.88 21.22 -0.56
CA ILE A 94 2.90 21.92 0.73
C ILE A 94 4.33 22.37 0.95
N HIS A 95 4.54 23.67 1.02
CA HIS A 95 5.82 24.28 1.33
C HIS A 95 5.81 24.84 2.76
N ASN A 96 6.90 24.70 3.47
CA ASN A 96 7.18 25.45 4.70
C ASN A 96 8.59 26.03 4.65
N ALA A 97 9.00 26.76 5.66
CA ALA A 97 10.31 27.42 5.70
C ALA A 97 11.53 26.49 5.52
N LYS A 98 11.37 25.16 5.68
CA LYS A 98 12.48 24.19 5.63
C LYS A 98 12.34 23.12 4.56
N LYS A 99 11.11 22.70 4.26
CA LYS A 99 10.82 21.55 3.42
C LYS A 99 9.62 21.79 2.49
N SER A 100 9.58 21.00 1.43
CA SER A 100 8.45 20.89 0.51
C SER A 100 8.04 19.43 0.41
N ALA A 101 6.74 19.15 0.56
CA ALA A 101 6.11 17.88 0.22
C ALA A 101 5.38 18.05 -1.11
N LEU A 102 5.76 17.27 -2.11
CA LEU A 102 5.37 17.45 -3.51
C LEU A 102 4.73 16.18 -4.05
N LEU A 103 3.48 16.27 -4.53
CA LEU A 103 2.76 15.16 -5.18
C LEU A 103 2.75 15.36 -6.69
N TYR A 104 3.34 14.43 -7.40
CA TYR A 104 3.40 14.42 -8.86
C TYR A 104 2.47 13.37 -9.47
N SER A 105 1.92 13.66 -10.65
CA SER A 105 1.20 12.72 -11.54
C SER A 105 0.01 11.99 -10.87
N ALA A 106 -0.56 12.53 -9.80
CA ALA A 106 -1.82 12.08 -9.22
C ALA A 106 -2.97 12.90 -9.79
N SER A 107 -4.11 12.28 -10.05
CA SER A 107 -5.32 12.96 -10.56
C SER A 107 -6.49 12.91 -9.57
N ASP A 108 -6.40 12.09 -8.54
CA ASP A 108 -7.44 11.93 -7.53
C ASP A 108 -7.02 12.65 -6.25
N ILE A 109 -7.37 13.93 -6.19
CA ILE A 109 -7.11 14.84 -5.08
C ILE A 109 -8.39 15.60 -4.79
N GLN A 110 -8.80 15.64 -3.51
CA GLN A 110 -10.04 16.28 -3.06
C GLN A 110 -9.80 17.00 -1.73
N ILE A 111 -10.55 18.07 -1.49
CA ILE A 111 -10.65 18.69 -0.17
C ILE A 111 -11.86 18.09 0.55
N LEU A 112 -11.69 17.73 1.80
CA LEU A 112 -12.73 17.23 2.69
C LEU A 112 -12.81 18.19 3.87
N SER A 113 -14.00 18.77 4.08
CA SER A 113 -14.21 19.89 5.00
C SER A 113 -14.72 19.45 6.38
N SER A 114 -15.01 18.16 6.54
CA SER A 114 -15.55 17.64 7.80
C SER A 114 -15.23 16.15 8.00
N PRO A 115 -15.24 15.67 9.25
CA PRO A 115 -15.16 14.22 9.53
C PRO A 115 -16.25 13.42 8.82
N SER A 116 -17.45 13.96 8.68
CA SER A 116 -18.56 13.32 7.96
C SER A 116 -18.25 13.13 6.46
N GLU A 117 -17.60 14.09 5.81
CA GLU A 117 -17.19 13.94 4.42
C GLU A 117 -16.12 12.85 4.27
N ILE A 118 -15.20 12.73 5.23
CA ILE A 118 -14.21 11.65 5.25
C ILE A 118 -14.89 10.29 5.41
N GLU A 119 -15.82 10.15 6.34
CA GLU A 119 -16.54 8.89 6.60
C GLU A 119 -17.44 8.49 5.43
N ASN A 120 -18.07 9.44 4.75
CA ASN A 120 -18.97 9.21 3.63
C ASN A 120 -18.26 9.28 2.26
N HIS A 121 -16.94 9.48 2.23
CA HIS A 121 -16.21 9.56 0.97
C HIS A 121 -16.40 8.28 0.13
N PRO A 122 -16.75 8.38 -1.17
CA PRO A 122 -17.14 7.23 -2.01
C PRO A 122 -16.13 6.07 -2.04
N PHE A 123 -14.86 6.37 -1.87
CA PHE A 123 -13.79 5.36 -1.80
C PHE A 123 -13.54 4.90 -0.37
N LEU A 124 -13.38 5.83 0.59
CA LEU A 124 -12.95 5.51 1.96
C LEU A 124 -14.02 4.72 2.73
N SER A 125 -15.31 5.07 2.56
CA SER A 125 -16.44 4.41 3.23
C SER A 125 -16.62 2.93 2.87
N LYS A 126 -16.06 2.52 1.73
CA LYS A 126 -16.16 1.13 1.24
C LYS A 126 -14.94 0.27 1.57
N LEU A 127 -13.90 0.84 2.14
CA LEU A 127 -12.69 0.08 2.48
C LEU A 127 -12.97 -0.96 3.54
N GLY A 128 -12.44 -2.16 3.34
CA GLY A 128 -12.29 -3.14 4.40
C GLY A 128 -11.23 -2.72 5.42
N PRO A 129 -10.97 -3.56 6.44
CA PRO A 129 -9.90 -3.29 7.40
C PRO A 129 -8.58 -2.96 6.69
N ASP A 130 -7.86 -1.96 7.20
CA ASP A 130 -6.52 -1.67 6.69
C ASP A 130 -5.53 -2.72 7.21
N VAL A 131 -4.77 -3.33 6.30
CA VAL A 131 -3.82 -4.40 6.64
C VAL A 131 -2.66 -3.93 7.52
N LEU A 132 -2.37 -2.61 7.55
CA LEU A 132 -1.37 -2.00 8.41
C LEU A 132 -1.96 -1.44 9.72
N SER A 133 -3.27 -1.57 9.94
CA SER A 133 -3.87 -1.15 11.21
C SER A 133 -3.37 -1.99 12.38
N ALA A 134 -2.94 -1.34 13.46
CA ALA A 134 -2.54 -2.01 14.70
C ALA A 134 -3.70 -2.78 15.36
N ASP A 135 -4.94 -2.41 15.05
CA ASP A 135 -6.15 -3.03 15.58
C ASP A 135 -6.53 -4.32 14.84
N LEU A 136 -6.02 -4.54 13.63
CA LEU A 136 -6.31 -5.74 12.88
C LEU A 136 -5.58 -6.96 13.47
N LYS A 137 -6.34 -7.88 14.06
CA LYS A 137 -5.81 -9.11 14.65
C LYS A 137 -6.00 -10.29 13.70
N PRO A 138 -5.07 -11.28 13.69
CA PRO A 138 -5.17 -12.45 12.80
C PRO A 138 -6.49 -13.20 12.95
N LYS A 139 -7.04 -13.29 14.15
CA LYS A 139 -8.32 -13.96 14.40
C LYS A 139 -9.49 -13.24 13.75
N ALA A 140 -9.51 -11.91 13.80
CA ALA A 140 -10.54 -11.09 13.14
C ALA A 140 -10.48 -11.28 11.62
N LEU A 141 -9.29 -11.29 11.02
CA LEU A 141 -9.12 -11.53 9.58
C LEU A 141 -9.51 -12.97 9.21
N GLN A 142 -9.22 -13.98 10.06
CA GLN A 142 -9.68 -15.35 9.85
C GLN A 142 -11.22 -15.44 9.81
N ILE A 143 -11.91 -14.75 10.72
CA ILE A 143 -13.37 -14.68 10.75
C ILE A 143 -13.90 -14.01 9.47
N LEU A 144 -13.27 -12.92 9.04
CA LEU A 144 -13.64 -12.22 7.82
C LEU A 144 -13.49 -13.11 6.56
N LEU A 145 -12.41 -13.89 6.46
CA LEU A 145 -12.20 -14.88 5.40
C LEU A 145 -13.34 -15.92 5.35
N LYS A 146 -13.82 -16.37 6.51
CA LYS A 146 -14.89 -17.36 6.64
C LYS A 146 -16.30 -16.79 6.43
N SER A 147 -16.46 -15.47 6.33
CA SER A 147 -17.77 -14.84 6.20
C SER A 147 -18.50 -15.25 4.90
N LYS A 148 -19.83 -15.25 4.92
CA LYS A 148 -20.67 -15.58 3.74
C LYS A 148 -20.33 -14.75 2.51
N ARG A 149 -19.88 -13.51 2.71
CA ARG A 149 -19.49 -12.57 1.64
C ARG A 149 -18.21 -12.99 0.92
N HIS A 150 -17.25 -13.67 1.61
CA HIS A 150 -15.89 -13.86 1.12
C HIS A 150 -15.49 -15.32 0.92
N HIS A 151 -16.07 -16.28 1.65
CA HIS A 151 -15.58 -17.66 1.74
C HIS A 151 -15.57 -18.43 0.41
N ARG A 152 -16.36 -18.04 -0.59
CA ARG A 152 -16.42 -18.69 -1.91
C ARG A 152 -15.59 -18.00 -2.99
N ARG A 153 -14.94 -16.89 -2.67
CA ARG A 153 -14.13 -16.13 -3.64
C ARG A 153 -12.71 -16.69 -3.68
N ARG A 154 -12.13 -16.80 -4.88
CA ARG A 154 -10.72 -17.21 -5.03
C ARG A 154 -9.80 -16.24 -4.27
N LEU A 155 -8.80 -16.76 -3.57
CA LEU A 155 -7.83 -15.96 -2.80
C LEU A 155 -7.11 -14.93 -3.68
N SER A 156 -6.80 -15.30 -4.94
CA SER A 156 -6.19 -14.40 -5.91
C SER A 156 -7.00 -13.15 -6.22
N THR A 157 -8.32 -13.23 -6.27
CA THR A 157 -9.21 -12.07 -6.52
C THR A 157 -9.62 -11.38 -5.23
N LEU A 158 -9.81 -12.15 -4.15
CA LEU A 158 -10.22 -11.63 -2.85
C LEU A 158 -9.16 -10.67 -2.29
N TYR A 159 -7.88 -11.01 -2.39
CA TYR A 159 -6.77 -10.20 -1.88
C TYR A 159 -6.46 -8.94 -2.71
N LEU A 160 -7.11 -8.74 -3.84
CA LEU A 160 -7.05 -7.45 -4.58
C LEU A 160 -8.22 -6.52 -4.27
N ASP A 161 -9.27 -7.05 -3.63
CA ASP A 161 -10.45 -6.28 -3.29
C ASP A 161 -10.19 -5.41 -2.06
N GLN A 162 -10.13 -4.10 -2.27
CA GLN A 162 -9.92 -3.14 -1.19
C GLN A 162 -11.09 -3.10 -0.19
N HIS A 163 -12.28 -3.59 -0.57
CA HIS A 163 -13.43 -3.74 0.33
C HIS A 163 -13.32 -4.97 1.25
N PHE A 164 -12.42 -5.92 0.92
CA PHE A 164 -12.11 -7.05 1.78
C PHE A 164 -10.96 -6.71 2.73
N LEU A 165 -9.82 -6.27 2.20
CA LEU A 165 -8.63 -5.94 2.96
C LEU A 165 -7.88 -4.81 2.26
N ALA A 166 -7.93 -3.61 2.83
CA ALA A 166 -7.36 -2.43 2.23
C ALA A 166 -5.83 -2.44 2.30
N GLY A 167 -5.19 -1.86 1.29
CA GLY A 167 -3.73 -1.71 1.20
C GLY A 167 -3.02 -2.76 0.35
N ILE A 168 -3.58 -3.96 0.17
CA ILE A 168 -2.97 -5.04 -0.60
C ILE A 168 -3.09 -4.79 -2.12
N GLY A 169 -2.03 -5.12 -2.85
CA GLY A 169 -2.01 -5.12 -4.30
C GLY A 169 -1.35 -6.37 -4.86
N ASN A 170 -0.76 -6.26 -6.04
CA ASN A 170 -0.27 -7.43 -6.78
C ASN A 170 0.90 -8.14 -6.10
N TYR A 171 1.89 -7.36 -5.59
CA TYR A 171 3.05 -8.00 -4.99
C TYR A 171 2.70 -8.58 -3.61
N LEU A 172 2.05 -7.82 -2.74
CA LEU A 172 1.67 -8.32 -1.42
C LEU A 172 0.78 -9.57 -1.52
N ARG A 173 -0.20 -9.57 -2.44
CA ARG A 173 -1.01 -10.76 -2.69
C ARG A 173 -0.18 -11.99 -3.01
N SER A 174 0.78 -11.88 -3.94
CA SER A 174 1.63 -13.00 -4.33
C SER A 174 2.51 -13.49 -3.18
N GLU A 175 3.14 -12.56 -2.46
CA GLU A 175 4.03 -12.82 -1.34
C GLU A 175 3.29 -13.43 -0.14
N ILE A 176 2.14 -12.88 0.23
CA ILE A 176 1.29 -13.39 1.33
C ILE A 176 0.84 -14.82 1.05
N LEU A 177 0.35 -15.10 -0.16
CA LEU A 177 -0.10 -16.44 -0.53
C LEU A 177 1.07 -17.44 -0.56
N PHE A 178 2.25 -16.99 -0.97
CA PHE A 178 3.47 -17.82 -0.92
C PHE A 178 3.86 -18.17 0.53
N VAL A 179 3.93 -17.19 1.42
CA VAL A 179 4.29 -17.40 2.84
C VAL A 179 3.24 -18.28 3.53
N ALA A 180 1.96 -18.09 3.21
CA ALA A 180 0.87 -18.93 3.71
C ALA A 180 0.89 -20.36 3.14
N ARG A 181 1.63 -20.61 2.03
CA ARG A 181 1.65 -21.89 1.29
C ARG A 181 0.28 -22.26 0.72
N LEU A 182 -0.46 -21.26 0.22
CA LEU A 182 -1.79 -21.46 -0.38
C LEU A 182 -1.78 -21.15 -1.86
N HIS A 183 -2.36 -22.06 -2.65
CA HIS A 183 -2.51 -21.84 -4.08
C HIS A 183 -3.47 -20.66 -4.35
N PRO A 184 -3.15 -19.79 -5.33
CA PRO A 184 -3.97 -18.61 -5.64
C PRO A 184 -5.44 -18.90 -5.97
N TYR A 185 -5.74 -20.07 -6.48
CA TYR A 185 -7.10 -20.46 -6.87
C TYR A 185 -7.93 -21.10 -5.76
N LEU A 186 -7.34 -21.42 -4.63
CA LEU A 186 -8.11 -21.86 -3.47
C LEU A 186 -9.05 -20.73 -3.02
N ARG A 187 -10.18 -21.16 -2.45
CA ARG A 187 -11.14 -20.28 -1.79
C ARG A 187 -11.03 -20.50 -0.27
N PRO A 188 -11.41 -19.55 0.57
CA PRO A 188 -11.41 -19.80 2.01
C PRO A 188 -12.16 -21.08 2.43
N ILE A 189 -13.25 -21.42 1.73
CA ILE A 189 -14.02 -22.66 1.99
C ILE A 189 -13.22 -23.94 1.69
N ASP A 190 -12.22 -23.88 0.85
CA ASP A 190 -11.36 -25.02 0.48
C ASP A 190 -10.21 -25.21 1.48
N CYS A 191 -10.07 -24.31 2.47
CA CYS A 191 -8.96 -24.26 3.41
C CYS A 191 -9.41 -24.68 4.81
N THR A 192 -8.52 -25.34 5.54
CA THR A 192 -8.71 -25.63 6.97
C THR A 192 -8.60 -24.37 7.82
N ASP A 193 -9.13 -24.39 9.03
CA ASP A 193 -9.02 -23.28 10.00
C ASP A 193 -7.55 -22.92 10.32
N LYS A 194 -6.68 -23.93 10.36
CA LYS A 194 -5.22 -23.72 10.55
C LYS A 194 -4.59 -22.98 9.37
N GLN A 195 -4.96 -23.33 8.15
CA GLN A 195 -4.51 -22.67 6.94
C GLN A 195 -5.01 -21.22 6.87
N LEU A 196 -6.28 -20.97 7.18
CA LEU A 196 -6.85 -19.61 7.21
C LEU A 196 -6.21 -18.73 8.29
N LEU A 197 -5.92 -19.29 9.47
CA LEU A 197 -5.20 -18.57 10.50
C LEU A 197 -3.77 -18.24 10.07
N LYS A 198 -3.08 -19.18 9.42
CA LYS A 198 -1.75 -18.95 8.84
C LYS A 198 -1.78 -17.86 7.78
N LEU A 199 -2.79 -17.88 6.90
CA LEU A 199 -3.00 -16.85 5.89
C LEU A 199 -3.23 -15.46 6.52
N ALA A 200 -4.06 -15.39 7.56
CA ALA A 200 -4.34 -14.16 8.28
C ALA A 200 -3.08 -13.59 8.94
N LYS A 201 -2.26 -14.43 9.58
CA LYS A 201 -0.96 -14.02 10.14
C LYS A 201 -0.03 -13.52 9.04
N ALA A 202 0.16 -14.30 7.98
CA ALA A 202 1.02 -13.92 6.85
C ALA A 202 0.59 -12.58 6.22
N SER A 203 -0.72 -12.31 6.15
CA SER A 203 -1.23 -11.03 5.62
C SER A 203 -0.71 -9.82 6.41
N ILE A 204 -0.72 -9.91 7.72
CA ILE A 204 -0.26 -8.84 8.62
C ILE A 204 1.28 -8.78 8.63
N GLU A 205 1.93 -9.92 8.86
CA GLU A 205 3.39 -10.01 9.03
C GLU A 205 4.15 -9.59 7.77
N VAL A 206 3.79 -10.12 6.59
CA VAL A 206 4.45 -9.78 5.32
C VAL A 206 4.25 -8.30 4.97
N THR A 207 3.04 -7.76 5.21
CA THR A 207 2.77 -6.36 4.93
C THR A 207 3.53 -5.44 5.87
N TYR A 208 3.58 -5.78 7.16
CA TYR A 208 4.32 -5.02 8.16
C TYR A 208 5.83 -5.09 7.92
N GLN A 209 6.37 -6.26 7.56
CA GLN A 209 7.76 -6.42 7.15
C GLN A 209 8.07 -5.54 5.92
N SER A 210 7.20 -5.56 4.91
CA SER A 210 7.36 -4.70 3.73
C SER A 210 7.41 -3.21 4.09
N TYR A 211 6.60 -2.77 5.06
CA TYR A 211 6.65 -1.40 5.57
C TYR A 211 7.96 -1.10 6.29
N GLN A 212 8.36 -1.92 7.24
CA GLN A 212 9.58 -1.72 8.05
C GLN A 212 10.86 -1.78 7.20
N TYR A 213 10.94 -2.72 6.27
CA TYR A 213 12.13 -2.96 5.45
C TYR A 213 12.01 -2.42 4.02
N LYS A 214 11.19 -1.36 3.84
CA LYS A 214 11.08 -0.56 2.61
C LYS A 214 10.82 -1.42 1.36
N GLY A 215 9.86 -2.34 1.47
CA GLY A 215 9.40 -3.18 0.37
C GLY A 215 10.06 -4.56 0.30
N VAL A 216 10.85 -4.98 1.30
CA VAL A 216 11.39 -6.35 1.36
C VAL A 216 10.37 -7.26 2.06
N THR A 217 9.96 -8.31 1.37
CA THR A 217 9.04 -9.36 1.86
C THR A 217 9.69 -10.74 1.93
N ASN A 218 10.87 -10.89 1.33
CA ASN A 218 11.69 -12.10 1.43
C ASN A 218 12.17 -12.31 2.86
N ASP A 219 12.66 -13.51 3.17
CA ASP A 219 13.41 -13.76 4.40
C ASP A 219 14.56 -12.75 4.52
N LEU A 220 14.73 -12.17 5.69
CA LEU A 220 15.68 -11.06 5.88
C LEU A 220 17.12 -11.51 5.81
N ASP A 221 17.43 -12.70 6.32
CA ASP A 221 18.78 -13.25 6.27
C ASP A 221 19.15 -13.63 4.84
N LEU A 222 18.24 -14.31 4.14
CA LEU A 222 18.41 -14.60 2.72
C LEU A 222 18.53 -13.32 1.87
N ALA A 223 17.70 -12.31 2.13
CA ALA A 223 17.78 -11.04 1.42
C ALA A 223 19.13 -10.34 1.63
N ASN A 224 19.69 -10.39 2.84
CA ASN A 224 21.01 -9.85 3.16
C ASN A 224 22.12 -10.65 2.46
N GLU A 225 22.06 -11.98 2.46
CA GLU A 225 23.00 -12.83 1.74
C GLU A 225 22.99 -12.55 0.22
N LEU A 226 21.80 -12.49 -0.38
CA LEU A 226 21.65 -12.19 -1.80
C LEU A 226 22.21 -10.79 -2.14
N LYS A 227 21.94 -9.80 -1.29
CA LYS A 227 22.49 -8.45 -1.44
C LYS A 227 24.00 -8.43 -1.34
N ALA A 228 24.60 -9.17 -0.39
CA ALA A 228 26.04 -9.29 -0.23
C ALA A 228 26.69 -9.96 -1.47
N LYS A 229 25.98 -10.87 -2.14
CA LYS A 229 26.36 -11.50 -3.42
C LYS A 229 26.11 -10.62 -4.66
N GLY A 230 25.73 -9.35 -4.48
CA GLY A 230 25.51 -8.39 -5.58
C GLY A 230 24.14 -8.47 -6.27
N ALA A 231 23.15 -9.16 -5.67
CA ALA A 231 21.82 -9.19 -6.23
C ALA A 231 21.19 -7.78 -6.25
N THR A 232 20.46 -7.47 -7.33
CA THR A 232 19.72 -6.21 -7.43
C THR A 232 18.57 -6.17 -6.43
N TYR A 233 18.13 -4.96 -6.05
CA TYR A 233 16.98 -4.78 -5.17
C TYR A 233 15.76 -5.58 -5.61
N GLN A 234 15.49 -5.64 -6.90
CA GLN A 234 14.37 -6.40 -7.44
C GLN A 234 14.49 -7.91 -7.17
N ASN A 235 15.71 -8.46 -7.20
CA ASN A 235 15.96 -9.89 -7.07
C ASN A 235 15.94 -10.36 -5.62
N TYR A 236 16.45 -9.56 -4.65
CA TYR A 236 16.51 -10.00 -3.26
C TYR A 236 15.26 -9.67 -2.43
N ARG A 237 14.41 -8.72 -2.89
CA ARG A 237 13.31 -8.20 -2.06
C ARG A 237 12.09 -9.10 -1.96
N TYR A 238 11.86 -10.01 -2.91
CA TYR A 238 10.65 -10.82 -3.02
C TYR A 238 10.92 -12.32 -2.97
N TRP A 239 9.96 -13.07 -2.44
CA TRP A 239 9.92 -14.52 -2.55
C TRP A 239 9.62 -15.00 -3.97
N VAL A 240 8.56 -14.48 -4.58
CA VAL A 240 8.05 -14.94 -5.88
C VAL A 240 7.71 -13.79 -6.84
N PHE A 241 7.31 -12.62 -6.36
CA PHE A 241 6.83 -11.54 -7.22
C PHE A 241 7.93 -11.04 -8.17
N GLY A 242 7.61 -11.05 -9.48
CA GLY A 242 8.55 -10.62 -10.53
C GLY A 242 9.65 -11.62 -10.85
N ARG A 243 9.61 -12.83 -10.30
CA ARG A 243 10.64 -13.85 -10.42
C ARG A 243 10.21 -15.05 -11.29
N VAL A 244 9.43 -14.80 -12.35
CA VAL A 244 8.99 -15.85 -13.29
C VAL A 244 10.19 -16.62 -13.84
N ASP A 245 10.04 -17.95 -13.95
CA ASP A 245 11.05 -18.92 -14.42
C ASP A 245 12.33 -19.01 -13.55
N GLN A 246 12.45 -18.19 -12.51
CA GLN A 246 13.56 -18.30 -11.56
C GLN A 246 13.28 -19.39 -10.53
N PRO A 247 14.33 -20.05 -10.01
CA PRO A 247 14.15 -21.07 -8.98
C PRO A 247 13.53 -20.49 -7.70
N CYS A 248 12.54 -21.17 -7.16
CA CYS A 248 11.99 -20.87 -5.84
C CYS A 248 13.08 -20.98 -4.78
N TYR A 249 13.24 -19.99 -3.93
CA TYR A 249 14.26 -20.00 -2.87
C TYR A 249 14.08 -21.13 -1.83
N VAL A 250 12.91 -21.77 -1.78
CA VAL A 250 12.62 -22.84 -0.81
C VAL A 250 12.82 -24.23 -1.42
N CYS A 251 12.41 -24.47 -2.66
CA CYS A 251 12.38 -25.82 -3.24
C CYS A 251 13.02 -25.94 -4.64
N GLY A 252 13.54 -24.86 -5.20
CA GLY A 252 14.17 -24.87 -6.52
C GLY A 252 13.21 -24.91 -7.72
N THR A 253 11.93 -25.24 -7.52
CA THR A 253 10.94 -25.27 -8.60
C THR A 253 10.78 -23.88 -9.24
N PRO A 254 10.72 -23.76 -10.57
CA PRO A 254 10.50 -22.47 -11.23
C PRO A 254 9.23 -21.77 -10.77
N VAL A 255 9.33 -20.46 -10.51
CA VAL A 255 8.18 -19.61 -10.15
C VAL A 255 7.33 -19.38 -11.39
N VAL A 256 6.03 -19.57 -11.25
CA VAL A 256 5.03 -19.37 -12.30
C VAL A 256 4.43 -17.97 -12.21
N LYS A 257 4.15 -17.39 -13.38
CA LYS A 257 3.38 -16.15 -13.53
C LYS A 257 2.10 -16.44 -14.33
N GLU A 258 0.97 -16.03 -13.79
CA GLU A 258 -0.30 -16.13 -14.49
C GLU A 258 -1.06 -14.80 -14.49
N MET A 259 -2.06 -14.71 -15.38
CA MET A 259 -2.99 -13.58 -15.43
C MET A 259 -4.32 -13.99 -14.80
N VAL A 260 -4.71 -13.31 -13.72
CA VAL A 260 -6.00 -13.51 -13.06
C VAL A 260 -6.73 -12.17 -12.99
N SER A 261 -7.90 -12.07 -13.62
CA SER A 261 -8.68 -10.83 -13.68
C SER A 261 -7.84 -9.63 -14.14
N SER A 262 -7.12 -9.79 -15.25
CA SER A 262 -6.21 -8.78 -15.85
C SER A 262 -5.05 -8.34 -14.95
N ARG A 263 -4.74 -9.08 -13.89
CA ARG A 263 -3.64 -8.79 -12.97
C ARG A 263 -2.67 -9.97 -12.87
N ARG A 264 -1.38 -9.69 -12.89
CA ARG A 264 -0.33 -10.71 -12.77
C ARG A 264 -0.29 -11.25 -11.35
N ILE A 265 -0.23 -12.57 -11.21
CA ILE A 265 0.07 -13.27 -9.95
C ILE A 265 1.30 -14.15 -10.14
N TYR A 266 2.08 -14.28 -9.09
CA TYR A 266 3.27 -15.12 -9.07
C TYR A 266 3.17 -16.11 -7.93
N TYR A 267 3.57 -17.36 -8.15
CA TYR A 267 3.53 -18.41 -7.14
C TYR A 267 4.49 -19.56 -7.48
N CYS A 268 4.84 -20.36 -6.49
CA CYS A 268 5.58 -21.61 -6.70
C CYS A 268 4.59 -22.79 -6.69
N PRO A 269 4.43 -23.55 -7.79
CA PRO A 269 3.44 -24.63 -7.86
C PRO A 269 3.73 -25.79 -6.90
N HIS A 270 4.99 -26.02 -6.53
CA HIS A 270 5.37 -27.03 -5.54
C HIS A 270 5.06 -26.59 -4.10
N CYS A 271 5.46 -25.35 -3.72
CA CYS A 271 5.23 -24.83 -2.37
C CYS A 271 3.78 -24.45 -2.10
N GLN A 272 2.99 -24.24 -3.16
CA GLN A 272 1.59 -23.81 -3.12
C GLN A 272 0.75 -24.76 -4.00
N PRO A 273 0.52 -26.02 -3.59
CA PRO A 273 -0.20 -26.99 -4.40
C PRO A 273 -1.66 -26.60 -4.58
N ALA A 274 -2.25 -26.92 -5.76
CA ALA A 274 -3.64 -26.59 -6.10
C ALA A 274 -4.68 -27.39 -5.28
N LYS A 275 -4.27 -28.55 -4.78
CA LYS A 275 -5.05 -29.38 -3.85
C LYS A 275 -4.22 -29.51 -2.58
N GLY A 276 -4.79 -29.10 -1.47
CA GLY A 276 -4.23 -29.33 -0.14
C GLY A 276 -4.79 -30.63 0.44
#